data_592a48437813263cfd8e3f93f4679351
#
_entry.id   592a48437813263cfd8e3f93f4679351
#
_cell.length_a   1.000
_cell.length_b   1.000
_cell.length_c   1.000
_cell.angle_alpha   90.00
_cell.angle_beta   90.00
_cell.angle_gamma   90.00
#
_symmetry.space_group_name_H-M   'P 1'
#
loop_
_entity.id
_entity.type
_entity.pdbx_description
1 polymer ?
#
loop_
_entity_poly.entity_id
_entity_poly.type
_entity_poly.pdbx_seq_one_letter_code
_entity_poly.pdbx_strand_id
1 'polypeptide(L)'
;MSSSEKLVLRLKCIPSDFTFNEAERLFNNFGYELDTKGKTSGSRVIFFRKLDNKKIMLHKPHNPSILRKSAVKQIYEFLVDNGDIEED
;
A
#
# COMPACT_ATOMS: atom_id res chain seq x y z
N MET A 1 11.43 1.82 17.89
CA MET A 1 10.96 1.89 16.50
C MET A 1 9.45 1.83 16.42
N SER A 2 8.87 2.70 15.63
CA SER A 2 7.45 2.65 15.37
C SER A 2 7.13 1.51 14.42
N SER A 3 5.89 1.02 14.44
CA SER A 3 5.47 -0.04 13.53
C SER A 3 5.53 0.42 12.07
N SER A 4 5.39 1.71 11.81
CA SER A 4 5.47 2.23 10.45
C SER A 4 6.88 2.09 9.88
N GLU A 5 7.90 2.27 10.68
CA GLU A 5 9.28 2.09 10.23
C GLU A 5 9.55 0.64 9.84
N LYS A 6 9.04 -0.29 10.62
CA LYS A 6 9.17 -1.72 10.30
C LYS A 6 8.49 -2.07 9.00
N LEU A 7 7.29 -1.52 8.77
CA LEU A 7 6.56 -1.76 7.54
C LEU A 7 7.30 -1.21 6.33
N VAL A 8 7.90 -0.03 6.46
CA VAL A 8 8.69 0.56 5.38
C VAL A 8 9.89 -0.32 5.05
N LEU A 9 10.59 -0.81 6.07
CA LEU A 9 11.74 -1.67 5.86
C LEU A 9 11.34 -2.97 5.16
N ARG A 10 10.23 -3.56 5.57
CA ARG A 10 9.71 -4.76 4.89
C ARG A 10 9.38 -4.46 3.44
N LEU A 11 8.71 -3.34 3.20
CA LEU A 11 8.31 -2.96 1.84
C LEU A 11 9.53 -2.82 0.92
N LYS A 12 10.60 -2.21 1.42
CA LYS A 12 11.82 -2.01 0.63
C LYS A 12 12.46 -3.32 0.18
N CYS A 13 12.24 -4.39 0.94
CA CYS A 13 12.76 -5.70 0.58
C CYS A 13 11.93 -6.41 -0.48
N ILE A 14 10.78 -5.86 -0.84
CA ILE A 14 9.82 -6.47 -1.77
C ILE A 14 9.59 -7.94 -1.39
N PRO A 15 9.07 -8.18 -0.19
CA PRO A 15 8.91 -9.56 0.29
C PRO A 15 7.79 -10.28 -0.44
N SER A 16 7.84 -11.60 -0.40
CA SER A 16 6.80 -12.42 -1.02
C SER A 16 5.62 -12.70 -0.09
N ASP A 17 5.72 -12.25 1.15
CA ASP A 17 4.70 -12.49 2.18
C ASP A 17 4.09 -11.22 2.76
N PHE A 18 4.15 -10.12 2.00
CA PHE A 18 3.58 -8.84 2.45
C PHE A 18 2.06 -8.94 2.33
N THR A 19 1.36 -8.75 3.45
CA THR A 19 -0.09 -8.91 3.46
C THR A 19 -0.80 -7.61 3.13
N PHE A 20 -2.06 -7.74 2.70
CA PHE A 20 -2.89 -6.58 2.42
C PHE A 20 -3.08 -5.73 3.69
N ASN A 21 -3.22 -6.36 4.86
CA ASN A 21 -3.36 -5.63 6.12
C ASN A 21 -2.13 -4.80 6.43
N GLU A 22 -0.94 -5.33 6.13
CA GLU A 22 0.29 -4.57 6.30
C GLU A 22 0.32 -3.37 5.37
N ALA A 23 -0.12 -3.54 4.13
CA ALA A 23 -0.19 -2.44 3.17
C ALA A 23 -1.16 -1.37 3.64
N GLU A 24 -2.31 -1.78 4.15
CA GLU A 24 -3.31 -0.84 4.66
C GLU A 24 -2.76 -0.03 5.82
N ARG A 25 -2.09 -0.67 6.76
CA ARG A 25 -1.45 0.03 7.87
C ARG A 25 -0.40 1.01 7.38
N LEU A 26 0.40 0.58 6.41
CA LEU A 26 1.44 1.43 5.86
C LEU A 26 0.84 2.69 5.23
N PHE A 27 -0.19 2.53 4.41
CA PHE A 27 -0.86 3.67 3.79
C PHE A 27 -1.49 4.59 4.82
N ASN A 28 -2.14 4.03 5.84
CA ASN A 28 -2.75 4.83 6.91
C ASN A 28 -1.71 5.67 7.65
N ASN A 29 -0.51 5.12 7.83
CA ASN A 29 0.58 5.85 8.50
C ASN A 29 1.03 7.06 7.70
N PHE A 30 0.86 7.04 6.39
CA PHE A 30 1.20 8.17 5.52
C PHE A 30 0.00 9.06 5.19
N GLY A 31 -1.14 8.81 5.83
CA GLY A 31 -2.31 9.64 5.63
C GLY A 31 -3.24 9.20 4.50
N TYR A 32 -2.97 8.05 3.91
CA TYR A 32 -3.86 7.50 2.90
C TYR A 32 -5.03 6.76 3.54
N GLU A 33 -6.16 6.77 2.87
CA GLU A 33 -7.37 6.08 3.33
C GLU A 33 -7.85 5.11 2.26
N LEU A 34 -8.51 4.06 2.70
CA LEU A 34 -9.13 3.11 1.79
C LEU A 34 -10.47 3.67 1.33
N ASP A 35 -10.65 3.78 0.02
CA ASP A 35 -11.90 4.24 -0.55
C ASP A 35 -12.87 3.06 -0.62
N THR A 36 -13.93 3.14 0.18
CA THR A 36 -14.94 2.10 0.22
C THR A 36 -16.27 2.56 -0.35
N LYS A 37 -16.35 3.79 -0.84
CA LYS A 37 -17.60 4.39 -1.30
C LYS A 37 -17.97 4.00 -2.71
N GLY A 38 -17.01 3.67 -3.53
CA GLY A 38 -17.27 3.31 -4.91
C GLY A 38 -17.67 1.85 -5.02
N LYS A 39 -18.58 1.57 -5.94
CA LYS A 39 -18.84 0.19 -6.29
C LYS A 39 -17.71 -0.28 -7.19
N THR A 40 -16.74 -0.92 -6.59
CA THR A 40 -15.69 -1.54 -7.36
C THR A 40 -16.10 -2.95 -7.65
N SER A 41 -16.02 -3.35 -8.89
CA SER A 41 -16.29 -4.72 -9.25
C SER A 41 -15.10 -5.59 -8.82
N GLY A 42 -15.40 -6.71 -8.21
CA GLY A 42 -14.38 -7.65 -7.80
C GLY A 42 -13.57 -7.15 -6.63
N SER A 43 -12.26 -7.34 -6.70
CA SER A 43 -11.36 -7.12 -5.57
C SER A 43 -10.52 -5.85 -5.68
N ARG A 44 -10.93 -4.91 -6.52
CA ARG A 44 -10.19 -3.66 -6.65
C ARG A 44 -10.43 -2.76 -5.45
N VAL A 45 -9.37 -2.14 -4.97
CA VAL A 45 -9.43 -1.16 -3.89
C VAL A 45 -8.60 0.04 -4.27
N ILE A 46 -8.95 1.20 -3.75
CA ILE A 46 -8.22 2.44 -4.00
C ILE A 46 -7.82 3.03 -2.67
N PHE A 47 -6.53 3.32 -2.52
CA PHE A 47 -6.04 4.14 -1.41
C PHE A 47 -5.82 5.55 -1.92
N PHE A 48 -6.27 6.54 -1.16
CA PHE A 48 -6.15 7.93 -1.59
C PHE A 48 -5.77 8.82 -0.41
N ARG A 49 -5.16 9.94 -0.74
CA ARG A 49 -4.80 10.97 0.25
C ARG A 49 -5.33 12.31 -0.23
N LYS A 50 -6.21 12.91 0.57
CA LYS A 50 -6.84 14.18 0.22
C LYS A 50 -5.87 15.33 0.18
N LEU A 51 -4.82 15.27 0.99
CA LEU A 51 -3.86 16.34 1.12
C LEU A 51 -3.27 16.77 -0.23
N ASP A 52 -2.97 15.81 -1.08
CA ASP A 52 -2.32 16.09 -2.36
C ASP A 52 -2.97 15.33 -3.52
N ASN A 53 -4.17 14.79 -3.30
CA ASN A 53 -4.95 14.06 -4.32
C ASN A 53 -4.21 12.88 -4.93
N LYS A 54 -3.32 12.27 -4.16
CA LYS A 54 -2.63 11.06 -4.63
C LYS A 54 -3.51 9.84 -4.41
N LYS A 55 -3.49 8.94 -5.37
CA LYS A 55 -4.26 7.71 -5.24
C LYS A 55 -3.56 6.56 -5.99
N ILE A 56 -3.81 5.35 -5.51
CA ILE A 56 -3.28 4.15 -6.13
C ILE A 56 -4.35 3.07 -6.08
N MET A 57 -4.51 2.34 -7.17
CA MET A 57 -5.45 1.23 -7.24
C MET A 57 -4.69 -0.09 -7.11
N LEU A 58 -5.21 -0.96 -6.26
CA LEU A 58 -4.62 -2.26 -6.04
C LEU A 58 -5.70 -3.34 -6.12
N HIS A 59 -5.29 -4.56 -6.36
CA HIS A 59 -6.18 -5.71 -6.25
C HIS A 59 -6.02 -6.32 -4.88
N LYS A 60 -7.12 -6.40 -4.13
CA LYS A 60 -7.10 -7.04 -2.83
C LYS A 60 -7.08 -8.55 -3.03
N PRO A 61 -6.04 -9.24 -2.59
CA PRO A 61 -5.99 -10.69 -2.75
C PRO A 61 -7.05 -11.37 -1.88
N HIS A 62 -7.55 -12.48 -2.37
CA HIS A 62 -8.47 -13.27 -1.57
C HIS A 62 -7.67 -14.09 -0.56
N ASN A 63 -8.07 -15.26 -0.25
CA ASN A 63 -7.42 -16.07 0.75
C ASN A 63 -6.27 -16.89 0.14
N PRO A 64 -5.02 -16.76 0.65
CA PRO A 64 -4.55 -15.85 1.70
C PRO A 64 -4.41 -14.42 1.20
N SER A 65 -4.50 -13.46 2.13
CA SER A 65 -4.43 -12.03 1.78
C SER A 65 -2.99 -11.55 1.61
N ILE A 66 -2.23 -12.26 0.81
CA ILE A 66 -0.81 -11.94 0.55
C ILE A 66 -0.69 -11.28 -0.81
N LEU A 67 -0.04 -10.13 -0.84
CA LEU A 67 0.18 -9.39 -2.08
C LEU A 67 1.29 -10.03 -2.90
N ARG A 68 1.10 -10.00 -4.22
CA ARG A 68 2.16 -10.43 -5.14
C ARG A 68 3.31 -9.45 -5.10
N LYS A 69 4.51 -9.92 -5.40
CA LYS A 69 5.69 -9.05 -5.43
C LYS A 69 5.49 -7.86 -6.36
N SER A 70 4.83 -8.06 -7.49
CA SER A 70 4.56 -6.96 -8.41
C SER A 70 3.70 -5.87 -7.77
N ALA A 71 2.72 -6.27 -6.95
CA ALA A 71 1.90 -5.30 -6.22
C ALA A 71 2.71 -4.59 -5.15
N VAL A 72 3.54 -5.32 -4.43
CA VAL A 72 4.40 -4.74 -3.40
C VAL A 72 5.36 -3.72 -4.02
N LYS A 73 5.95 -4.07 -5.16
CA LYS A 73 6.83 -3.16 -5.89
C LYS A 73 6.08 -1.91 -6.34
N GLN A 74 4.85 -2.07 -6.81
CA GLN A 74 4.02 -0.95 -7.22
C GLN A 74 3.78 0.02 -6.06
N ILE A 75 3.50 -0.52 -4.87
CA ILE A 75 3.33 0.28 -3.67
C ILE A 75 4.62 1.04 -3.33
N TYR A 76 5.73 0.35 -3.38
CA TYR A 76 7.04 0.95 -3.11
C TYR A 76 7.31 2.11 -4.05
N GLU A 77 7.16 1.89 -5.34
CA GLU A 77 7.42 2.92 -6.35
C GLU A 77 6.47 4.11 -6.18
N PHE A 78 5.21 3.84 -5.88
CA PHE A 78 4.22 4.89 -5.64
C PHE A 78 4.63 5.79 -4.47
N LEU A 79 5.03 5.19 -3.36
CA LEU A 79 5.40 5.96 -2.17
C LEU A 79 6.71 6.72 -2.37
N VAL A 80 7.65 6.14 -3.10
CA VAL A 80 8.90 6.84 -3.45
C VAL A 80 8.61 8.03 -4.35
N ASP A 81 7.79 7.84 -5.38
CA ASP A 81 7.45 8.91 -6.31
C ASP A 81 6.75 10.07 -5.62
N ASN A 82 5.96 9.78 -4.59
CA ASN A 82 5.25 10.80 -3.83
C ASN A 82 6.13 11.46 -2.76
N GLY A 83 7.35 10.98 -2.56
CA GLY A 83 8.24 11.49 -1.54
C GLY A 83 7.91 11.00 -0.14
N ASP A 84 7.05 10.00 -0.01
CA ASP A 84 6.66 9.47 1.31
C ASP A 84 7.76 8.61 1.92
N ILE A 85 8.51 7.91 1.09
CA ILE A 85 9.67 7.14 1.54
C ILE A 85 10.85 7.43 0.62
N GLU A 86 12.04 7.23 1.14
CA GLU A 86 13.26 7.46 0.37
C GLU A 86 13.68 6.19 -0.36
N GLU A 87 14.14 6.38 -1.59
CA GLU A 87 14.73 5.29 -2.33
C GLU A 87 16.16 5.06 -1.85
N ASP A 88 16.47 3.80 -1.59
CA ASP A 88 17.85 3.45 -1.19
C ASP A 88 18.76 3.28 -2.38
#